data_91bedfaf9a178097721160fb6d32a6d2
#
_entry.id   91bedfaf9a178097721160fb6d32a6d2
#
_cell.length_a   1.000
_cell.length_b   1.000
_cell.length_c   1.000
_cell.angle_alpha   90.00
_cell.angle_beta   90.00
_cell.angle_gamma   90.00
#
_symmetry.space_group_name_H-M   'P 1'
#
loop_
_entity.id
_entity.type
_entity.pdbx_description
1 polymer ?
#
loop_
_entity_poly.entity_id
_entity_poly.type
_entity_poly.pdbx_seq_one_letter_code
_entity_poly.pdbx_strand_id
1 'polypeptide(L)'
;MARARYIPGALVEARNSKYGKGFGIIVRGPTMDTKASGRYRDLENPQPWFTVHWFEKPGSVDPYYMRRGKGQVEMTKNQIKLLRKK
;
A
#
# COMPACT_ATOMS: atom_id res chain seq x y z
N MET A 1 -10.04 21.57 9.69
CA MET A 1 -10.32 20.67 8.58
C MET A 1 -9.29 19.57 8.48
N ALA A 2 -9.75 18.35 8.42
CA ALA A 2 -8.84 17.23 8.39
C ALA A 2 -8.30 17.00 6.99
N ARG A 3 -7.02 16.68 6.90
CA ARG A 3 -6.42 16.32 5.64
C ARG A 3 -6.40 14.81 5.50
N ALA A 4 -6.51 14.35 4.27
CA ALA A 4 -6.29 12.93 3.99
C ALA A 4 -4.84 12.60 4.29
N ARG A 5 -4.63 11.48 4.96
CA ARG A 5 -3.29 11.05 5.34
C ARG A 5 -3.13 9.58 5.10
N TYR A 6 -1.88 9.17 4.93
CA TYR A 6 -1.53 7.77 4.79
C TYR A 6 -1.38 7.16 6.18
N ILE A 7 -2.53 6.88 6.79
CA ILE A 7 -2.58 6.32 8.15
C ILE A 7 -3.52 5.13 8.16
N PRO A 8 -3.44 4.27 9.17
CA PRO A 8 -4.38 3.17 9.28
C PRO A 8 -5.82 3.67 9.25
N GLY A 9 -6.64 2.99 8.47
CA GLY A 9 -8.02 3.39 8.27
C GLY A 9 -8.26 4.18 7.00
N ALA A 10 -7.20 4.66 6.35
CA ALA A 10 -7.35 5.43 5.12
C ALA A 10 -7.63 4.51 3.94
N LEU A 11 -8.53 4.95 3.07
CA LEU A 11 -8.87 4.20 1.86
C LEU A 11 -7.92 4.58 0.74
N VAL A 12 -7.50 3.58 -0.03
CA VAL A 12 -6.51 3.79 -1.08
C VAL A 12 -6.84 3.00 -2.32
N GLU A 13 -6.22 3.42 -3.42
CA GLU A 13 -6.20 2.66 -4.67
C GLU A 13 -4.75 2.64 -5.16
N ALA A 14 -4.44 1.76 -6.09
CA ALA A 14 -3.09 1.67 -6.63
C ALA A 14 -2.88 2.77 -7.65
N ARG A 15 -1.69 3.38 -7.61
CA ARG A 15 -1.33 4.36 -8.63
C ARG A 15 -0.90 3.66 -9.89
N ASN A 16 -1.18 4.27 -11.01
CA ASN A 16 -0.64 3.85 -12.31
C ASN A 16 -0.91 2.39 -12.66
N SER A 17 -1.99 1.85 -12.20
CA SER A 17 -2.36 0.49 -12.56
C SER A 17 -3.14 0.50 -13.86
N LYS A 18 -2.63 -0.24 -14.86
CA LYS A 18 -3.28 -0.31 -16.15
C LYS A 18 -4.54 -1.15 -16.15
N TYR A 19 -4.58 -2.14 -15.28
CA TYR A 19 -5.63 -3.15 -15.34
C TYR A 19 -6.58 -3.08 -14.16
N GLY A 20 -6.74 -1.90 -13.62
CA GLY A 20 -7.61 -1.72 -12.48
C GLY A 20 -6.84 -1.26 -11.28
N LYS A 21 -7.35 -0.23 -10.63
CA LYS A 21 -6.66 0.37 -9.52
C LYS A 21 -6.94 -0.33 -8.20
N GLY A 22 -8.00 -1.10 -8.16
CA GLY A 22 -8.34 -1.79 -6.93
C GLY A 22 -8.87 -0.85 -5.87
N PHE A 23 -9.13 -1.40 -4.71
CA PHE A 23 -9.68 -0.65 -3.61
C PHE A 23 -9.27 -1.32 -2.31
N GLY A 24 -8.67 -0.57 -1.42
CA GLY A 24 -8.20 -1.14 -0.17
C GLY A 24 -8.14 -0.14 0.94
N ILE A 25 -7.65 -0.61 2.07
CA ILE A 25 -7.54 0.21 3.26
C ILE A 25 -6.17 -0.05 3.89
N ILE A 26 -5.55 1.03 4.37
CA ILE A 26 -4.29 0.88 5.10
C ILE A 26 -4.61 0.29 6.47
N VAL A 27 -3.95 -0.82 6.79
CA VAL A 27 -4.15 -1.45 8.09
C VAL A 27 -2.96 -1.26 9.01
N ARG A 28 -1.82 -0.89 8.45
CA ARG A 28 -0.62 -0.65 9.25
C ARG A 28 0.34 0.25 8.49
N GLY A 29 1.12 1.02 9.22
CA GLY A 29 2.14 1.89 8.66
C GLY A 29 1.95 3.32 9.13
N PRO A 30 2.86 4.20 8.79
CA PRO A 30 4.03 3.94 7.96
C PRO A 30 5.13 3.18 8.71
N THR A 31 5.79 2.30 7.99
CA THR A 31 6.94 1.58 8.51
C THR A 31 8.10 1.88 7.58
N MET A 32 9.19 2.37 8.13
CA MET A 32 10.33 2.69 7.29
C MET A 32 11.07 1.42 6.92
N ASP A 33 11.79 1.47 5.83
CA ASP A 33 12.64 0.36 5.44
C ASP A 33 13.62 0.06 6.54
N THR A 34 13.72 -1.20 6.90
CA THR A 34 14.67 -1.64 7.90
C THR A 34 15.26 -2.97 7.46
N LYS A 35 16.37 -3.32 8.05
CA LYS A 35 16.94 -4.63 7.79
C LYS A 35 15.98 -5.74 8.17
N ALA A 36 15.23 -5.51 9.21
CA ALA A 36 14.33 -6.53 9.73
C ALA A 36 13.22 -6.86 8.75
N SER A 37 12.92 -5.98 7.83
CA SER A 37 11.85 -6.23 6.87
C SER A 37 12.20 -7.36 5.92
N GLY A 38 13.48 -7.60 5.72
CA GLY A 38 13.91 -8.67 4.85
C GLY A 38 13.61 -8.45 3.39
N ARG A 39 13.24 -7.26 3.00
CA ARG A 39 12.91 -7.00 1.61
C ARG A 39 13.92 -6.04 1.01
N TYR A 40 13.97 -6.03 -0.30
CA TYR A 40 14.84 -5.13 -1.00
C TYR A 40 14.46 -3.69 -0.67
N ARG A 41 15.47 -2.87 -0.44
CA ARG A 41 15.22 -1.48 -0.12
C ARG A 41 16.44 -0.66 -0.45
N ASP A 42 16.19 0.62 -0.62
CA ASP A 42 17.22 1.60 -0.88
C ASP A 42 17.61 2.24 0.46
N LEU A 43 18.79 1.90 0.95
CA LEU A 43 19.25 2.41 2.23
C LEU A 43 19.55 3.90 2.18
N GLU A 44 19.83 4.43 1.00
CA GLU A 44 20.12 5.85 0.87
C GLU A 44 18.83 6.68 0.84
N ASN A 45 17.75 6.08 0.39
CA ASN A 45 16.48 6.78 0.28
C ASN A 45 15.38 5.91 0.86
N PRO A 46 15.37 5.75 2.18
CA PRO A 46 14.36 4.92 2.80
C PRO A 46 12.98 5.47 2.53
N GLN A 47 12.05 4.58 2.24
CA GLN A 47 10.69 4.96 1.92
C GLN A 47 9.73 4.35 2.93
N PRO A 48 8.63 5.06 3.22
CA PRO A 48 7.63 4.48 4.11
C PRO A 48 6.85 3.38 3.41
N TRP A 49 6.60 2.32 4.14
CA TRP A 49 5.82 1.19 3.68
C TRP A 49 4.51 1.13 4.44
N PHE A 50 3.47 0.71 3.75
CA PHE A 50 2.16 0.56 4.35
C PHE A 50 1.64 -0.83 4.05
N THR A 51 1.00 -1.45 5.02
CA THR A 51 0.30 -2.70 4.79
C THR A 51 -1.12 -2.33 4.38
N VAL A 52 -1.50 -2.74 3.19
CA VAL A 52 -2.81 -2.44 2.63
C VAL A 52 -3.60 -3.73 2.49
N HIS A 53 -4.81 -3.72 3.02
CA HIS A 53 -5.74 -4.83 2.80
C HIS A 53 -6.59 -4.48 1.60
N TRP A 54 -6.48 -5.28 0.55
CA TRP A 54 -7.19 -5.00 -0.69
C TRP A 54 -8.52 -5.72 -0.69
N PHE A 55 -9.61 -4.96 -0.80
CA PHE A 55 -10.94 -5.51 -0.99
C PHE A 55 -11.12 -5.91 -2.44
N GLU A 56 -10.49 -5.16 -3.33
CA GLU A 56 -10.51 -5.43 -4.74
C GLU A 56 -9.07 -5.32 -5.22
N LYS A 57 -8.53 -6.41 -5.75
CA LYS A 57 -7.12 -6.48 -6.11
C LYS A 57 -6.81 -5.53 -7.26
N PRO A 58 -5.80 -4.66 -7.11
CA PRO A 58 -5.34 -3.87 -8.25
C PRO A 58 -4.69 -4.77 -9.30
N GLY A 59 -4.78 -4.34 -10.55
CA GLY A 59 -4.15 -5.09 -11.62
C GLY A 59 -2.65 -5.16 -11.51
N SER A 60 -2.05 -4.21 -10.81
CA SER A 60 -0.60 -4.17 -10.66
C SER A 60 -0.08 -5.10 -9.57
N VAL A 61 -0.95 -5.70 -8.78
CA VAL A 61 -0.53 -6.61 -7.71
C VAL A 61 -0.63 -8.04 -8.20
N ASP A 62 0.48 -8.76 -8.05
CA ASP A 62 0.54 -10.17 -8.42
C ASP A 62 -0.39 -10.98 -7.52
N PRO A 63 -1.24 -11.85 -8.10
CA PRO A 63 -2.12 -12.70 -7.30
C PRO A 63 -1.39 -13.53 -6.26
N TYR A 64 -0.14 -13.86 -6.52
CA TYR A 64 0.66 -14.62 -5.58
C TYR A 64 0.76 -13.89 -4.22
N TYR A 65 1.04 -12.58 -4.28
CA TYR A 65 1.17 -11.81 -3.05
C TYR A 65 -0.15 -11.64 -2.35
N MET A 66 -1.22 -11.56 -3.10
CA MET A 66 -2.54 -11.47 -2.49
C MET A 66 -2.87 -12.73 -1.70
N ARG A 67 -2.59 -13.89 -2.29
CA ARG A 67 -2.87 -15.14 -1.61
C ARG A 67 -1.97 -15.32 -0.39
N ARG A 68 -0.70 -15.00 -0.56
CA ARG A 68 0.28 -15.18 0.51
C ARG A 68 -0.05 -14.29 1.70
N GLY A 69 -0.48 -13.08 1.43
CA GLY A 69 -0.79 -12.10 2.49
C GLY A 69 -2.24 -12.12 2.93
N LYS A 70 -3.04 -13.03 2.39
CA LYS A 70 -4.46 -13.10 2.72
C LYS A 70 -5.15 -11.76 2.47
N GLY A 71 -4.84 -11.17 1.34
CA GLY A 71 -5.41 -9.88 0.94
C GLY A 71 -4.60 -8.68 1.39
N GLN A 72 -3.55 -8.89 2.17
CA GLN A 72 -2.73 -7.78 2.65
C GLN A 72 -1.39 -7.77 1.94
N VAL A 73 -1.03 -6.63 1.38
CA VAL A 73 0.21 -6.46 0.63
C VAL A 73 0.90 -5.21 1.12
N GLU A 74 2.21 -5.26 1.23
CA GLU A 74 2.98 -4.08 1.62
C GLU A 74 3.30 -3.25 0.40
N MET A 75 2.98 -1.98 0.46
CA MET A 75 3.14 -1.07 -0.65
C MET A 75 3.83 0.20 -0.17
N THR A 76 4.62 0.79 -1.05
CA THR A 76 5.21 2.10 -0.72
C THR A 76 4.18 3.19 -0.99
N LYS A 77 4.45 4.36 -0.42
CA LYS A 77 3.59 5.51 -0.64
C LYS A 77 3.44 5.84 -2.12
N ASN A 78 4.49 5.59 -2.90
CA ASN A 78 4.44 5.91 -4.32
C ASN A 78 3.58 4.94 -5.12
N GLN A 79 3.22 3.82 -4.54
CA GLN A 79 2.42 2.81 -5.22
C GLN A 79 0.93 2.92 -4.93
N ILE A 80 0.56 3.75 -3.97
CA ILE A 80 -0.83 3.88 -3.58
C ILE A 80 -1.24 5.36 -3.57
N LYS A 81 -2.53 5.58 -3.71
CA LYS A 81 -3.10 6.91 -3.73
C LYS A 81 -4.28 6.94 -2.78
N LEU A 82 -4.34 7.97 -1.95
CA LEU A 82 -5.46 8.14 -1.04
C LEU A 82 -6.72 8.46 -1.82
N LEU A 83 -7.80 7.81 -1.42
CA LEU A 83 -9.11 8.13 -1.97
C LEU A 83 -9.71 9.24 -1.14
N ARG A 84 -10.14 10.26 -1.83
CA ARG A 84 -10.74 11.39 -1.17
C ARG A 84 -12.17 11.07 -0.79
N LYS A 85 -12.49 11.49 0.40
CA LYS A 85 -13.84 11.37 0.86
C LYS A 85 -14.55 12.67 0.59
N LYS A 86 -15.68 12.56 0.04
CA LYS A 86 -16.46 13.74 -0.24
C LYS A 86 -17.21 14.21 0.98
#